data_c180546f8084aaf59ce66df8026c5ea6
#
_entry.id   c180546f8084aaf59ce66df8026c5ea6
#
_cell.length_a   1.000
_cell.length_b   1.000
_cell.length_c   1.000
_cell.angle_alpha   90.00
_cell.angle_beta   90.00
_cell.angle_gamma   90.00
#
_symmetry.space_group_name_H-M   'P 1'
#
loop_
_entity.id
_entity.type
_entity.pdbx_description
1 polymer ?
#
loop_
_entity_poly.entity_id
_entity_poly.type
_entity_poly.pdbx_seq_one_letter_code
_entity_poly.pdbx_strand_id
1 'polypeptide(L)'
;KEMILELIRKVLAEDGINIRGIYERSDAKVRKQEGMELHKGFIGPEFPTLVEIVENGVKYQVDVKDGQKTGFFLDQKYNRLAIQKLCKDARVLDCFTHTGSFALNAGIAGAREVTGVDASELAVHQAQENAKLNGLDGRVKFICEDVFELLPRLEEEGEKYDVVILDPPAFTKSRSSIKNAVKGYREINLRGMKLVRDGGFLATCSCSHFMTY
;
A
#
# COMPACT_ATOMS: atom_id res chain seq x y z
N LYS A 1 -27.19 -5.22 -10.51
CA LYS A 1 -25.82 -5.29 -11.01
C LYS A 1 -25.72 -4.66 -12.40
N GLU A 2 -26.48 -5.16 -13.39
CA GLU A 2 -26.44 -4.71 -14.80
C GLU A 2 -26.68 -3.20 -14.95
N MET A 3 -27.73 -2.67 -14.34
CA MET A 3 -28.02 -1.22 -14.33
C MET A 3 -26.81 -0.38 -13.85
N ILE A 4 -26.09 -0.83 -12.80
CA ILE A 4 -24.92 -0.08 -12.29
C ILE A 4 -23.80 -0.13 -13.34
N LEU A 5 -23.57 -1.26 -13.99
CA LEU A 5 -22.54 -1.40 -15.02
C LEU A 5 -22.85 -0.54 -16.25
N GLU A 6 -24.10 -0.46 -16.65
CA GLU A 6 -24.56 0.42 -17.75
C GLU A 6 -24.33 1.90 -17.39
N LEU A 7 -24.70 2.31 -16.16
CA LEU A 7 -24.48 3.67 -15.70
C LEU A 7 -22.99 4.04 -15.65
N ILE A 8 -22.13 3.14 -15.13
CA ILE A 8 -20.69 3.36 -15.10
C ILE A 8 -20.15 3.52 -16.53
N ARG A 9 -20.53 2.63 -17.45
CA ARG A 9 -20.12 2.74 -18.87
C ARG A 9 -20.56 4.06 -19.49
N LYS A 10 -21.79 4.48 -19.23
CA LYS A 10 -22.34 5.73 -19.75
C LYS A 10 -21.56 6.94 -19.22
N VAL A 11 -21.41 7.05 -17.91
CA VAL A 11 -20.70 8.20 -17.28
C VAL A 11 -19.25 8.28 -17.75
N LEU A 12 -18.52 7.14 -17.77
CA LEU A 12 -17.13 7.15 -18.22
C LEU A 12 -16.99 7.48 -19.72
N ALA A 13 -17.96 7.04 -20.53
CA ALA A 13 -17.99 7.41 -21.96
C ALA A 13 -18.26 8.92 -22.16
N GLU A 14 -19.14 9.53 -21.35
CA GLU A 14 -19.40 10.99 -21.36
C GLU A 14 -18.11 11.77 -20.98
N ASP A 15 -17.28 11.21 -20.09
CA ASP A 15 -15.96 11.77 -19.72
C ASP A 15 -14.84 11.44 -20.73
N GLY A 16 -15.15 10.79 -21.85
CA GLY A 16 -14.20 10.39 -22.88
C GLY A 16 -13.30 9.22 -22.48
N ILE A 17 -13.65 8.49 -21.41
CA ILE A 17 -12.87 7.34 -20.91
C ILE A 17 -13.34 6.06 -21.61
N ASN A 18 -12.42 5.41 -22.35
CA ASN A 18 -12.68 4.14 -22.99
C ASN A 18 -12.35 2.97 -22.04
N ILE A 19 -13.37 2.24 -21.60
CA ILE A 19 -13.23 1.06 -20.74
C ILE A 19 -12.70 -0.11 -21.59
N ARG A 20 -11.49 -0.61 -21.28
CA ARG A 20 -10.92 -1.78 -21.95
C ARG A 20 -11.51 -3.11 -21.49
N GLY A 21 -12.00 -3.17 -20.24
CA GLY A 21 -12.63 -4.35 -19.69
C GLY A 21 -13.08 -4.13 -18.24
N ILE A 22 -13.87 -5.07 -17.74
CA ILE A 22 -14.39 -5.04 -16.36
C ILE A 22 -14.12 -6.40 -15.72
N TYR A 23 -13.48 -6.41 -14.57
CA TYR A 23 -13.27 -7.59 -13.74
C TYR A 23 -14.02 -7.46 -12.43
N GLU A 24 -14.92 -8.40 -12.14
CA GLU A 24 -15.70 -8.40 -10.90
C GLU A 24 -14.94 -9.06 -9.77
N ARG A 25 -14.85 -8.37 -8.63
CA ARG A 25 -14.28 -8.85 -7.38
C ARG A 25 -15.34 -8.85 -6.28
N SER A 26 -16.33 -9.72 -6.41
CA SER A 26 -17.40 -9.96 -5.44
C SER A 26 -17.08 -11.19 -4.56
N ASP A 27 -15.82 -11.30 -4.12
CA ASP A 27 -15.25 -12.41 -3.35
C ASP A 27 -15.05 -12.10 -1.86
N ALA A 28 -15.57 -10.97 -1.37
CA ALA A 28 -15.48 -10.59 0.04
C ALA A 28 -16.35 -11.51 0.94
N LYS A 29 -15.76 -11.97 2.06
CA LYS A 29 -16.42 -12.93 2.98
C LYS A 29 -17.75 -12.42 3.57
N VAL A 30 -17.91 -11.10 3.71
CA VAL A 30 -19.16 -10.47 4.20
C VAL A 30 -20.37 -10.85 3.34
N ARG A 31 -20.20 -11.09 2.04
CA ARG A 31 -21.29 -11.50 1.15
C ARG A 31 -21.98 -12.78 1.62
N LYS A 32 -21.20 -13.76 2.12
CA LYS A 32 -21.77 -15.00 2.68
C LYS A 32 -22.64 -14.74 3.92
N GLN A 33 -22.25 -13.75 4.73
CA GLN A 33 -23.03 -13.36 5.93
C GLN A 33 -24.37 -12.71 5.54
N GLU A 34 -24.42 -12.07 4.37
CA GLU A 34 -25.61 -11.45 3.80
C GLU A 34 -26.40 -12.38 2.88
N GLY A 35 -26.06 -13.69 2.85
CA GLY A 35 -26.74 -14.69 2.03
C GLY A 35 -26.46 -14.60 0.53
N MET A 36 -25.39 -13.89 0.15
CA MET A 36 -24.98 -13.74 -1.26
C MET A 36 -23.85 -14.70 -1.63
N GLU A 37 -23.86 -15.19 -2.86
CA GLU A 37 -22.79 -16.00 -3.39
C GLU A 37 -21.53 -15.16 -3.70
N LEU A 38 -20.37 -15.79 -3.59
CA LEU A 38 -19.11 -15.19 -4.01
C LEU A 38 -18.99 -15.30 -5.53
N HIS A 39 -18.57 -14.23 -6.16
CA HIS A 39 -18.31 -14.19 -7.60
C HIS A 39 -17.01 -13.48 -7.91
N LYS A 40 -16.21 -14.02 -8.84
CA LYS A 40 -14.98 -13.43 -9.35
C LYS A 40 -14.87 -13.78 -10.84
N GLY A 41 -14.68 -12.79 -11.72
CA GLY A 41 -14.58 -13.07 -13.14
C GLY A 41 -14.71 -11.85 -14.04
N PHE A 42 -14.51 -12.07 -15.32
CA PHE A 42 -14.68 -11.05 -16.35
C PHE A 42 -16.16 -10.75 -16.59
N ILE A 43 -16.47 -9.49 -16.85
CA ILE A 43 -17.78 -9.04 -17.35
C ILE A 43 -17.59 -8.57 -18.78
N GLY A 44 -17.92 -9.45 -19.73
CA GLY A 44 -17.65 -9.27 -21.15
C GLY A 44 -16.32 -9.90 -21.57
N PRO A 45 -15.61 -9.36 -22.58
CA PRO A 45 -14.37 -9.93 -23.08
C PRO A 45 -13.26 -9.98 -22.03
N GLU A 46 -12.44 -11.01 -22.08
CA GLU A 46 -11.22 -11.14 -21.27
C GLU A 46 -10.17 -10.12 -21.70
N PHE A 47 -9.35 -9.70 -20.74
CA PHE A 47 -8.23 -8.79 -20.96
C PHE A 47 -7.06 -9.16 -20.05
N PRO A 48 -5.81 -8.71 -20.32
CA PRO A 48 -4.68 -8.89 -19.42
C PRO A 48 -4.96 -8.22 -18.07
N THR A 49 -4.96 -9.00 -16.98
CA THR A 49 -5.34 -8.52 -15.64
C THR A 49 -4.22 -7.79 -14.91
N LEU A 50 -3.00 -7.89 -15.38
CA LEU A 50 -1.88 -7.05 -14.95
C LEU A 50 -1.93 -5.74 -15.73
N VAL A 51 -2.32 -4.65 -15.05
CA VAL A 51 -2.62 -3.36 -15.67
C VAL A 51 -1.65 -2.32 -15.15
N GLU A 52 -1.05 -1.54 -16.06
CA GLU A 52 -0.26 -0.38 -15.67
C GLU A 52 -1.19 0.79 -15.31
N ILE A 53 -0.94 1.40 -14.16
CA ILE A 53 -1.57 2.64 -13.71
C ILE A 53 -0.50 3.69 -13.39
N VAL A 54 -0.89 4.96 -13.42
CA VAL A 54 -0.03 6.08 -13.00
C VAL A 54 -0.73 6.86 -11.89
N GLU A 55 -0.03 7.03 -10.76
CA GLU A 55 -0.50 7.85 -9.66
C GLU A 55 0.66 8.72 -9.13
N ASN A 56 0.44 10.02 -8.97
CA ASN A 56 1.44 10.97 -8.47
C ASN A 56 2.77 10.95 -9.25
N GLY A 57 2.73 10.62 -10.55
CA GLY A 57 3.92 10.49 -11.40
C GLY A 57 4.64 9.14 -11.28
N VAL A 58 4.15 8.23 -10.44
CA VAL A 58 4.68 6.88 -10.26
C VAL A 58 3.86 5.88 -11.07
N LYS A 59 4.53 4.99 -11.80
CA LYS A 59 3.92 3.87 -12.53
C LYS A 59 3.85 2.64 -11.64
N TYR A 60 2.74 1.93 -11.71
CA TYR A 60 2.55 0.66 -10.99
C TYR A 60 1.97 -0.37 -11.93
N GLN A 61 2.43 -1.60 -11.83
CA GLN A 61 1.70 -2.75 -12.32
C GLN A 61 0.75 -3.24 -11.23
N VAL A 62 -0.53 -3.31 -11.56
CA VAL A 62 -1.60 -3.70 -10.63
C VAL A 62 -2.29 -4.95 -11.17
N ASP A 63 -2.32 -5.99 -10.37
CA ASP A 63 -3.09 -7.19 -10.68
C ASP A 63 -4.54 -7.03 -10.19
N VAL A 64 -5.45 -6.74 -11.12
CA VAL A 64 -6.88 -6.56 -10.79
C VAL A 64 -7.59 -7.88 -10.50
N LYS A 65 -7.00 -9.02 -10.88
CA LYS A 65 -7.54 -10.36 -10.66
C LYS A 65 -7.13 -10.93 -9.31
N ASP A 66 -5.84 -10.97 -9.01
CA ASP A 66 -5.28 -11.68 -7.87
C ASP A 66 -4.64 -10.75 -6.83
N GLY A 67 -4.50 -9.46 -7.13
CA GLY A 67 -4.01 -8.45 -6.20
C GLY A 67 -4.90 -8.31 -4.97
N GLN A 68 -4.30 -7.81 -3.87
CA GLN A 68 -5.00 -7.59 -2.61
C GLN A 68 -6.16 -6.59 -2.79
N LYS A 69 -7.33 -6.87 -2.20
CA LYS A 69 -8.58 -6.13 -2.43
C LYS A 69 -8.90 -6.08 -3.94
N THR A 70 -8.82 -4.88 -4.54
CA THR A 70 -9.03 -4.63 -5.97
C THR A 70 -7.73 -4.41 -6.74
N GLY A 71 -6.58 -4.72 -6.11
CA GLY A 71 -5.25 -4.62 -6.69
C GLY A 71 -4.43 -3.42 -6.22
N PHE A 72 -5.07 -2.31 -5.82
CA PHE A 72 -4.39 -1.09 -5.38
C PHE A 72 -5.20 -0.33 -4.33
N PHE A 73 -4.52 0.40 -3.43
CA PHE A 73 -5.14 1.18 -2.35
C PHE A 73 -5.28 2.65 -2.76
N LEU A 74 -6.38 3.00 -3.42
CA LEU A 74 -6.63 4.34 -3.95
C LEU A 74 -6.81 5.41 -2.87
N ASP A 75 -7.28 5.03 -1.69
CA ASP A 75 -7.54 5.91 -0.54
C ASP A 75 -6.29 6.62 -0.03
N GLN A 76 -5.10 6.01 -0.18
CA GLN A 76 -3.82 6.56 0.26
C GLN A 76 -3.16 7.53 -0.75
N LYS A 77 -3.77 7.82 -1.89
CA LYS A 77 -3.21 8.66 -2.95
C LYS A 77 -2.63 9.99 -2.45
N TYR A 78 -3.41 10.71 -1.65
CA TYR A 78 -3.01 12.03 -1.16
C TYR A 78 -1.97 11.94 -0.03
N ASN A 79 -2.00 10.88 0.77
CA ASN A 79 -0.98 10.63 1.78
C ASN A 79 0.37 10.32 1.11
N ARG A 80 0.38 9.49 0.06
CA ARG A 80 1.58 9.24 -0.75
C ARG A 80 2.14 10.53 -1.37
N LEU A 81 1.26 11.40 -1.90
CA LEU A 81 1.67 12.71 -2.43
C LEU A 81 2.23 13.63 -1.34
N ALA A 82 1.66 13.60 -0.14
CA ALA A 82 2.14 14.40 0.99
C ALA A 82 3.56 13.98 1.43
N ILE A 83 3.83 12.67 1.45
CA ILE A 83 5.16 12.13 1.80
C ILE A 83 6.24 12.60 0.82
N GLN A 84 5.95 12.78 -0.46
CA GLN A 84 6.92 13.28 -1.44
C GLN A 84 7.60 14.59 -0.97
N LYS A 85 6.84 15.48 -0.29
CA LYS A 85 7.35 16.78 0.19
C LYS A 85 8.44 16.65 1.26
N LEU A 86 8.53 15.51 1.92
CA LEU A 86 9.44 15.24 3.04
C LEU A 86 10.67 14.43 2.61
N CYS A 87 10.70 13.92 1.38
CA CYS A 87 11.64 12.86 1.00
C CYS A 87 12.86 13.32 0.18
N LYS A 88 12.91 14.59 -0.26
CA LYS A 88 14.07 15.08 -1.04
C LYS A 88 15.36 14.94 -0.23
N ASP A 89 16.35 14.27 -0.82
CA ASP A 89 17.66 13.96 -0.21
C ASP A 89 17.58 13.15 1.11
N ALA A 90 16.41 12.57 1.41
CA ALA A 90 16.14 11.83 2.63
C ALA A 90 16.57 10.36 2.54
N ARG A 91 16.92 9.78 3.71
CA ARG A 91 16.96 8.34 3.93
C ARG A 91 15.61 7.91 4.48
N VAL A 92 14.91 7.01 3.81
CA VAL A 92 13.51 6.66 4.08
C VAL A 92 13.38 5.18 4.42
N LEU A 93 12.62 4.87 5.47
CA LEU A 93 12.16 3.52 5.80
C LEU A 93 10.63 3.45 5.63
N ASP A 94 10.16 2.56 4.76
CA ASP A 94 8.73 2.33 4.49
C ASP A 94 8.35 0.93 4.97
N CYS A 95 7.69 0.86 6.13
CA CYS A 95 7.25 -0.38 6.75
C CYS A 95 5.83 -0.73 6.31
N PHE A 96 5.61 -2.04 6.03
CA PHE A 96 4.38 -2.57 5.43
C PHE A 96 4.16 -2.01 4.02
N THR A 97 5.25 -1.97 3.25
CA THR A 97 5.33 -1.30 1.96
C THR A 97 4.40 -1.86 0.89
N HIS A 98 3.90 -3.11 1.08
CA HIS A 98 3.08 -3.84 0.12
C HIS A 98 3.75 -3.86 -1.26
N THR A 99 3.15 -3.32 -2.30
CA THR A 99 3.72 -3.23 -3.66
C THR A 99 4.62 -1.99 -3.87
N GLY A 100 5.13 -1.41 -2.78
CA GLY A 100 6.11 -0.33 -2.81
C GLY A 100 5.55 1.07 -2.96
N SER A 101 4.25 1.27 -2.71
CA SER A 101 3.59 2.51 -3.12
C SER A 101 4.10 3.77 -2.40
N PHE A 102 4.37 3.74 -1.10
CA PHE A 102 5.00 4.87 -0.38
C PHE A 102 6.49 4.98 -0.72
N ALA A 103 7.22 3.86 -0.73
CA ALA A 103 8.64 3.82 -1.06
C ALA A 103 8.95 4.42 -2.44
N LEU A 104 8.14 4.10 -3.45
CA LEU A 104 8.31 4.62 -4.81
C LEU A 104 7.97 6.12 -4.89
N ASN A 105 6.97 6.59 -4.16
CA ASN A 105 6.70 8.03 -4.04
C ASN A 105 7.87 8.77 -3.38
N ALA A 106 8.51 8.20 -2.37
CA ALA A 106 9.72 8.75 -1.78
C ALA A 106 10.89 8.77 -2.78
N GLY A 107 11.06 7.68 -3.55
CA GLY A 107 12.11 7.57 -4.57
C GLY A 107 11.96 8.60 -5.69
N ILE A 108 10.74 8.78 -6.25
CA ILE A 108 10.46 9.76 -7.31
C ILE A 108 10.68 11.20 -6.82
N ALA A 109 10.42 11.45 -5.52
CA ALA A 109 10.63 12.75 -4.88
C ALA A 109 12.11 13.09 -4.64
N GLY A 110 13.03 12.19 -5.00
CA GLY A 110 14.47 12.42 -4.88
C GLY A 110 15.06 12.00 -3.54
N ALA A 111 14.46 11.05 -2.82
CA ALA A 111 15.12 10.43 -1.68
C ALA A 111 16.48 9.85 -2.09
N ARG A 112 17.49 9.99 -1.22
CA ARG A 112 18.83 9.46 -1.52
C ARG A 112 18.89 7.93 -1.38
N GLU A 113 18.13 7.38 -0.45
CA GLU A 113 18.02 5.96 -0.17
C GLU A 113 16.62 5.65 0.38
N VAL A 114 16.00 4.59 -0.12
CA VAL A 114 14.71 4.12 0.38
C VAL A 114 14.78 2.61 0.62
N THR A 115 14.35 2.19 1.81
CA THR A 115 14.15 0.78 2.13
C THR A 115 12.67 0.53 2.38
N GLY A 116 12.03 -0.27 1.53
CA GLY A 116 10.68 -0.76 1.72
C GLY A 116 10.68 -2.17 2.33
N VAL A 117 9.81 -2.43 3.28
CA VAL A 117 9.75 -3.70 4.02
C VAL A 117 8.34 -4.26 4.03
N ASP A 118 8.21 -5.53 3.69
CA ASP A 118 6.96 -6.28 3.82
C ASP A 118 7.24 -7.75 4.13
N ALA A 119 6.35 -8.40 4.85
CA ALA A 119 6.49 -9.83 5.17
C ALA A 119 6.07 -10.76 4.00
N SER A 120 5.45 -10.22 2.95
CA SER A 120 4.99 -10.97 1.79
C SER A 120 6.03 -10.95 0.67
N GLU A 121 6.63 -12.11 0.38
CA GLU A 121 7.55 -12.26 -0.77
C GLU A 121 6.93 -11.81 -2.09
N LEU A 122 5.64 -12.13 -2.31
CA LEU A 122 4.93 -11.74 -3.50
C LEU A 122 4.80 -10.21 -3.62
N ALA A 123 4.48 -9.52 -2.51
CA ALA A 123 4.39 -8.08 -2.46
C ALA A 123 5.76 -7.42 -2.70
N VAL A 124 6.81 -7.94 -2.06
CA VAL A 124 8.20 -7.46 -2.25
C VAL A 124 8.67 -7.65 -3.69
N HIS A 125 8.39 -8.81 -4.31
CA HIS A 125 8.70 -9.04 -5.71
C HIS A 125 7.98 -8.02 -6.62
N GLN A 126 6.69 -7.79 -6.40
CA GLN A 126 5.92 -6.81 -7.17
C GLN A 126 6.45 -5.37 -6.95
N ALA A 127 6.87 -5.03 -5.73
CA ALA A 127 7.48 -3.74 -5.42
C ALA A 127 8.81 -3.54 -6.16
N GLN A 128 9.64 -4.58 -6.27
CA GLN A 128 10.88 -4.57 -7.05
C GLN A 128 10.61 -4.34 -8.55
N GLU A 129 9.62 -5.01 -9.13
CA GLU A 129 9.23 -4.80 -10.53
C GLU A 129 8.69 -3.37 -10.75
N ASN A 130 7.92 -2.84 -9.80
CA ASN A 130 7.46 -1.46 -9.83
C ASN A 130 8.65 -0.47 -9.73
N ALA A 131 9.69 -0.77 -8.94
CA ALA A 131 10.90 0.06 -8.90
C ALA A 131 11.62 0.10 -10.24
N LYS A 132 11.81 -1.04 -10.88
CA LYS A 132 12.39 -1.14 -12.23
C LYS A 132 11.58 -0.36 -13.25
N LEU A 133 10.25 -0.48 -13.23
CA LEU A 133 9.33 0.24 -14.12
C LEU A 133 9.49 1.77 -14.05
N ASN A 134 9.96 2.28 -12.90
CA ASN A 134 10.19 3.69 -12.66
C ASN A 134 11.68 4.09 -12.73
N GLY A 135 12.60 3.17 -13.03
CA GLY A 135 14.04 3.43 -13.01
C GLY A 135 14.59 3.77 -11.63
N LEU A 136 13.98 3.21 -10.57
CA LEU A 136 14.31 3.49 -9.16
C LEU A 136 15.04 2.34 -8.47
N ASP A 137 15.29 1.21 -9.13
CA ASP A 137 15.87 -0.01 -8.57
C ASP A 137 17.30 0.16 -8.04
N GLY A 138 18.03 1.17 -8.47
CA GLY A 138 19.32 1.55 -7.89
C GLY A 138 19.22 2.34 -6.56
N ARG A 139 18.06 2.88 -6.22
CA ARG A 139 17.84 3.80 -5.07
C ARG A 139 16.81 3.29 -4.07
N VAL A 140 15.81 2.58 -4.53
CA VAL A 140 14.73 1.99 -3.73
C VAL A 140 14.95 0.49 -3.65
N LYS A 141 15.19 -0.01 -2.44
CA LYS A 141 15.39 -1.43 -2.18
C LYS A 141 14.21 -1.97 -1.40
N PHE A 142 13.89 -3.25 -1.64
CA PHE A 142 12.82 -3.94 -0.91
C PHE A 142 13.37 -5.20 -0.25
N ILE A 143 12.98 -5.42 1.00
CA ILE A 143 13.34 -6.60 1.79
C ILE A 143 12.08 -7.32 2.29
N CYS A 144 12.12 -8.65 2.29
CA CYS A 144 11.05 -9.49 2.81
C CYS A 144 11.38 -9.85 4.26
N GLU A 145 10.73 -9.17 5.21
CA GLU A 145 10.98 -9.37 6.64
C GLU A 145 9.77 -8.92 7.46
N ASP A 146 9.59 -9.50 8.65
CA ASP A 146 8.59 -9.05 9.61
C ASP A 146 9.03 -7.73 10.26
N VAL A 147 8.19 -6.71 10.14
CA VAL A 147 8.45 -5.38 10.69
C VAL A 147 8.61 -5.41 12.22
N PHE A 148 7.92 -6.32 12.93
CA PHE A 148 8.04 -6.45 14.38
C PHE A 148 9.40 -7.02 14.82
N GLU A 149 10.09 -7.75 13.95
CA GLU A 149 11.46 -8.25 14.18
C GLU A 149 12.50 -7.25 13.68
N LEU A 150 12.24 -6.62 12.54
CA LEU A 150 13.14 -5.66 11.93
C LEU A 150 13.36 -4.40 12.77
N LEU A 151 12.28 -3.75 13.25
CA LEU A 151 12.40 -2.46 13.94
C LEU A 151 13.25 -2.54 15.22
N PRO A 152 13.10 -3.56 16.10
CA PRO A 152 14.01 -3.73 17.23
C PRO A 152 15.47 -3.89 16.83
N ARG A 153 15.74 -4.68 15.79
CA ARG A 153 17.10 -4.91 15.30
C ARG A 153 17.75 -3.62 14.77
N LEU A 154 17.03 -2.84 13.97
CA LEU A 154 17.52 -1.55 13.49
C LEU A 154 17.79 -0.56 14.63
N GLU A 155 16.98 -0.60 15.70
CA GLU A 155 17.20 0.21 16.90
C GLU A 155 18.50 -0.20 17.62
N GLU A 156 18.74 -1.51 17.78
CA GLU A 156 19.96 -2.05 18.41
C GLU A 156 21.22 -1.73 17.58
N GLU A 157 21.11 -1.74 16.26
CA GLU A 157 22.16 -1.37 15.31
C GLU A 157 22.42 0.16 15.28
N GLY A 158 21.57 0.95 15.95
CA GLY A 158 21.69 2.42 15.99
C GLY A 158 21.29 3.12 14.70
N GLU A 159 20.53 2.46 13.83
CA GLU A 159 20.09 2.99 12.55
C GLU A 159 19.17 4.20 12.71
N LYS A 160 19.32 5.19 11.81
CA LYS A 160 18.51 6.42 11.80
C LYS A 160 18.06 6.77 10.38
N TYR A 161 16.84 7.29 10.31
CA TYR A 161 16.17 7.68 9.06
C TYR A 161 15.65 9.10 9.15
N ASP A 162 15.61 9.77 8.02
CA ASP A 162 15.00 11.11 7.89
C ASP A 162 13.47 11.02 7.93
N VAL A 163 12.93 9.96 7.33
CA VAL A 163 11.50 9.68 7.27
C VAL A 163 11.26 8.20 7.55
N VAL A 164 10.39 7.91 8.50
CA VAL A 164 9.88 6.56 8.76
C VAL A 164 8.38 6.55 8.46
N ILE A 165 7.93 5.59 7.67
CA ILE A 165 6.52 5.41 7.27
C ILE A 165 6.03 4.08 7.83
N LEU A 166 4.89 4.12 8.53
CA LEU A 166 4.22 2.96 9.12
C LEU A 166 2.78 2.91 8.60
N ASP A 167 2.51 2.05 7.62
CA ASP A 167 1.15 1.80 7.08
C ASP A 167 0.72 0.34 7.34
N PRO A 168 0.54 -0.06 8.61
CA PRO A 168 0.30 -1.44 8.98
C PRO A 168 -1.09 -1.92 8.53
N PRO A 169 -1.26 -3.24 8.36
CA PRO A 169 -2.58 -3.82 8.20
C PRO A 169 -3.44 -3.58 9.45
N ALA A 170 -4.77 -3.77 9.31
CA ALA A 170 -5.67 -3.65 10.44
C ALA A 170 -5.34 -4.67 11.53
N PHE A 171 -4.80 -4.22 12.67
CA PHE A 171 -4.48 -5.08 13.81
C PHE A 171 -5.71 -5.55 14.57
N THR A 172 -6.87 -4.95 14.34
CA THR A 172 -8.14 -5.44 14.88
C THR A 172 -9.26 -5.41 13.85
N LYS A 173 -10.06 -6.49 13.87
CA LYS A 173 -11.30 -6.63 13.11
C LYS A 173 -12.53 -6.78 14.01
N SER A 174 -12.35 -6.72 15.34
CA SER A 174 -13.41 -6.88 16.33
C SER A 174 -13.12 -6.08 17.59
N ARG A 175 -14.18 -5.74 18.35
CA ARG A 175 -14.03 -5.05 19.64
C ARG A 175 -13.23 -5.85 20.66
N SER A 176 -13.31 -7.18 20.64
CA SER A 176 -12.59 -8.06 21.58
C SER A 176 -11.07 -8.03 21.41
N SER A 177 -10.56 -7.67 20.22
CA SER A 177 -9.12 -7.63 19.94
C SER A 177 -8.49 -6.24 20.05
N ILE A 178 -9.24 -5.20 20.47
CA ILE A 178 -8.74 -3.82 20.60
C ILE A 178 -7.49 -3.74 21.49
N LYS A 179 -7.49 -4.40 22.67
CA LYS A 179 -6.34 -4.36 23.59
C LYS A 179 -5.03 -4.86 22.94
N ASN A 180 -5.12 -5.89 22.12
CA ASN A 180 -3.96 -6.42 21.41
C ASN A 180 -3.53 -5.48 20.25
N ALA A 181 -4.50 -4.90 19.53
CA ALA A 181 -4.23 -3.92 18.52
C ALA A 181 -3.52 -2.68 19.06
N VAL A 182 -3.96 -2.15 20.21
CA VAL A 182 -3.30 -1.02 20.91
C VAL A 182 -1.84 -1.36 21.21
N LYS A 183 -1.54 -2.57 21.69
CA LYS A 183 -0.15 -2.99 21.93
C LYS A 183 0.67 -3.02 20.63
N GLY A 184 0.13 -3.57 19.55
CA GLY A 184 0.80 -3.62 18.26
C GLY A 184 1.08 -2.23 17.70
N TYR A 185 0.08 -1.35 17.66
CA TYR A 185 0.27 0.05 17.22
C TYR A 185 1.27 0.79 18.10
N ARG A 186 1.18 0.64 19.43
CA ARG A 186 2.15 1.24 20.36
C ARG A 186 3.57 0.78 20.08
N GLU A 187 3.78 -0.51 19.87
CA GLU A 187 5.10 -1.09 19.63
C GLU A 187 5.73 -0.52 18.36
N ILE A 188 5.05 -0.62 17.23
CA ILE A 188 5.61 -0.14 15.96
C ILE A 188 5.84 1.38 15.98
N ASN A 189 4.93 2.17 16.57
CA ASN A 189 5.09 3.62 16.65
C ASN A 189 6.24 4.02 17.57
N LEU A 190 6.39 3.35 18.74
CA LEU A 190 7.51 3.60 19.65
C LEU A 190 8.85 3.31 18.94
N ARG A 191 8.98 2.17 18.27
CA ARG A 191 10.19 1.79 17.52
C ARG A 191 10.43 2.75 16.35
N GLY A 192 9.38 3.04 15.57
CA GLY A 192 9.48 4.01 14.49
C GLY A 192 9.98 5.38 14.94
N MET A 193 9.45 5.93 16.05
CA MET A 193 9.94 7.18 16.62
C MET A 193 11.42 7.13 17.01
N LYS A 194 11.89 6.00 17.57
CA LYS A 194 13.29 5.83 17.94
C LYS A 194 14.23 5.77 16.74
N LEU A 195 13.73 5.30 15.58
CA LEU A 195 14.50 5.25 14.33
C LEU A 195 14.51 6.59 13.58
N VAL A 196 13.62 7.52 13.90
CA VAL A 196 13.65 8.87 13.32
C VAL A 196 14.82 9.66 13.95
N ARG A 197 15.62 10.31 13.11
CA ARG A 197 16.67 11.24 13.59
C ARG A 197 16.05 12.55 14.09
N ASP A 198 16.83 13.34 14.81
CA ASP A 198 16.40 14.67 15.23
C ASP A 198 16.06 15.53 14.01
N GLY A 199 14.87 16.16 14.03
CA GLY A 199 14.34 16.95 12.92
C GLY A 199 13.73 16.13 11.79
N GLY A 200 13.68 14.79 11.90
CA GLY A 200 13.04 13.89 10.94
C GLY A 200 11.52 13.75 11.15
N PHE A 201 10.89 12.89 10.36
CA PHE A 201 9.43 12.72 10.34
C PHE A 201 9.02 11.26 10.53
N LEU A 202 7.98 11.05 11.33
CA LEU A 202 7.24 9.81 11.40
C LEU A 202 5.87 10.00 10.75
N ALA A 203 5.58 9.22 9.71
CA ALA A 203 4.25 9.10 9.13
C ALA A 203 3.63 7.78 9.59
N THR A 204 2.51 7.83 10.27
CA THR A 204 1.84 6.62 10.76
C THR A 204 0.37 6.60 10.34
N CYS A 205 -0.10 5.42 9.90
CA CYS A 205 -1.46 5.19 9.46
C CYS A 205 -2.15 4.14 10.32
N SER A 206 -3.47 4.15 10.31
CA SER A 206 -4.30 3.08 10.87
C SER A 206 -5.53 2.87 10.01
N CYS A 207 -5.75 1.62 9.60
CA CYS A 207 -6.99 1.19 8.92
C CYS A 207 -7.92 0.37 9.83
N SER A 208 -7.68 0.35 11.15
CA SER A 208 -8.49 -0.38 12.12
C SER A 208 -9.73 0.42 12.52
N HIS A 209 -10.91 0.01 12.04
CA HIS A 209 -12.19 0.68 12.30
C HIS A 209 -12.51 0.91 13.80
N PHE A 210 -12.07 -0.01 14.68
CA PHE A 210 -12.33 0.06 16.11
C PHE A 210 -11.27 0.84 16.91
N MET A 211 -10.27 1.40 16.24
CA MET A 211 -9.29 2.29 16.86
C MET A 211 -9.76 3.73 16.69
N THR A 212 -10.15 4.36 17.80
CA THR A 212 -10.46 5.80 17.85
C THR A 212 -9.26 6.58 18.39
N TYR A 213 -9.18 7.85 18.03
CA TYR A 213 -8.16 8.78 18.54
C TYR A 213 -8.25 8.94 20.05
#